data_53ba85d9879cd2a9008f92bbdf7e6ed8
#
_entry.id   53ba85d9879cd2a9008f92bbdf7e6ed8
#
_cell.length_a   1.000
_cell.length_b   1.000
_cell.length_c   1.000
_cell.angle_alpha   90.00
_cell.angle_beta   90.00
_cell.angle_gamma   90.00
#
_symmetry.space_group_name_H-M   'P 1'
#
loop_
_entity.id
_entity.type
_entity.pdbx_description
1 polymer ?
#
loop_
_entity_poly.entity_id
_entity_poly.type
_entity_poly.pdbx_seq_one_letter_code
_entity_poly.pdbx_strand_id
1 'polypeptide(L)'
;MSVILFFFIYTTVLLVICIMALSVCGAAFLVSHSRRYILRSLFFVFYALELSWIFGTEWMAQHVITIDESNYYAIGNPWAVIPMGAAILACFWATALDMVDIHGVRTIVLPTALVMAAQAVVLAALPYGPLRQWLYYSMRQAFLIGCLLYGFHLYRSSSDTAFRQRMVQHRQLFVTILALTCCILLEDVYVILLAPVPDASGSFAGLFLSTRNFSENALMVYLAWYVCREAIRDLSLRYLEPPARQPMDDKGRDLRGHIESRILTFAAHHGLSRREREVLGLVMEGRTNHEVAGTLYLAEGTIKAHVHNIMKKCGCSRREELQRAFWAS
;
A
#
# COMPACT_ATOMS: atom_id res chain seq x y z
N MET A 1 26.16 -21.61 13.93
CA MET A 1 25.66 -20.54 14.80
C MET A 1 25.49 -19.19 14.08
N SER A 2 26.41 -18.77 13.22
CA SER A 2 26.33 -17.47 12.49
C SER A 2 25.17 -17.36 11.50
N VAL A 3 24.85 -18.42 10.75
CA VAL A 3 23.76 -18.42 9.75
C VAL A 3 22.38 -18.32 10.40
N ILE A 4 22.16 -19.09 11.47
CA ILE A 4 20.88 -19.05 12.23
C ILE A 4 20.64 -17.65 12.81
N LEU A 5 21.70 -17.06 13.41
CA LEU A 5 21.62 -15.70 13.95
C LEU A 5 21.30 -14.69 12.85
N PHE A 6 21.89 -14.83 11.66
CA PHE A 6 21.60 -13.97 10.51
C PHE A 6 20.12 -14.02 10.13
N PHE A 7 19.54 -15.21 9.95
CA PHE A 7 18.13 -15.37 9.60
C PHE A 7 17.19 -14.90 10.70
N PHE A 8 17.55 -15.10 11.96
CA PHE A 8 16.79 -14.55 13.09
C PHE A 8 16.74 -13.01 13.04
N ILE A 9 17.89 -12.36 12.89
CA ILE A 9 17.99 -10.89 12.79
C ILE A 9 17.21 -10.43 11.55
N TYR A 10 17.39 -11.07 10.41
CA TYR A 10 16.68 -10.74 9.17
C TYR A 10 15.16 -10.77 9.34
N THR A 11 14.59 -11.84 9.91
CA THR A 11 13.14 -11.94 10.15
C THR A 11 12.66 -10.91 11.16
N THR A 12 13.43 -10.68 12.21
CA THR A 12 13.11 -9.66 13.22
C THR A 12 13.06 -8.26 12.60
N VAL A 13 14.01 -7.92 11.72
CA VAL A 13 14.01 -6.63 11.01
C VAL A 13 12.78 -6.50 10.12
N LEU A 14 12.40 -7.55 9.38
CA LEU A 14 11.20 -7.54 8.55
C LEU A 14 9.93 -7.35 9.40
N LEU A 15 9.82 -8.02 10.54
CA LEU A 15 8.70 -7.84 11.46
C LEU A 15 8.62 -6.41 11.99
N VAL A 16 9.76 -5.82 12.37
CA VAL A 16 9.83 -4.41 12.80
C VAL A 16 9.35 -3.48 11.69
N ILE A 17 9.78 -3.69 10.44
CA ILE A 17 9.32 -2.90 9.29
C ILE A 17 7.81 -3.02 9.10
N CYS A 18 7.24 -4.22 9.22
CA CYS A 18 5.79 -4.44 9.12
C CYS A 18 5.03 -3.73 10.25
N ILE A 19 5.53 -3.79 11.49
CA ILE A 19 4.93 -3.12 12.65
C ILE A 19 5.00 -1.60 12.48
N MET A 20 6.11 -1.07 11.98
CA MET A 20 6.23 0.37 11.66
C MET A 20 5.23 0.80 10.59
N ALA A 21 5.10 0.04 9.50
CA ALA A 21 4.15 0.34 8.44
C ALA A 21 2.70 0.27 8.94
N LEU A 22 2.36 -0.75 9.73
CA LEU A 22 1.08 -0.89 10.42
C LEU A 22 0.78 0.32 11.31
N SER A 23 1.75 0.74 12.13
CA SER A 23 1.59 1.85 13.08
C SER A 23 1.37 3.18 12.36
N VAL A 24 2.15 3.46 11.31
CA VAL A 24 2.02 4.68 10.50
C VAL A 24 0.68 4.71 9.77
N CYS A 25 0.24 3.59 9.17
CA CYS A 25 -1.07 3.50 8.52
C CYS A 25 -2.20 3.60 9.53
N GLY A 26 -2.07 2.99 10.72
CA GLY A 26 -3.03 3.10 11.80
C GLY A 26 -3.20 4.54 12.28
N ALA A 27 -2.10 5.26 12.49
CA ALA A 27 -2.13 6.68 12.83
C ALA A 27 -2.79 7.51 11.71
N ALA A 28 -2.45 7.24 10.44
CA ALA A 28 -3.07 7.92 9.31
C ALA A 28 -4.57 7.63 9.21
N PHE A 29 -5.02 6.41 9.56
CA PHE A 29 -6.44 6.07 9.64
C PHE A 29 -7.16 6.82 10.75
N LEU A 30 -6.60 6.86 11.96
CA LEU A 30 -7.21 7.56 13.10
C LEU A 30 -7.44 9.05 12.82
N VAL A 31 -6.53 9.65 12.06
CA VAL A 31 -6.62 11.08 11.69
C VAL A 31 -7.51 11.31 10.49
N SER A 32 -7.41 10.46 9.48
CA SER A 32 -8.08 10.70 8.19
C SER A 32 -9.44 10.04 8.07
N HIS A 33 -9.71 9.01 8.89
CA HIS A 33 -10.84 8.08 8.76
C HIS A 33 -10.96 7.47 7.34
N SER A 34 -9.86 7.49 6.56
CA SER A 34 -9.85 6.99 5.19
C SER A 34 -9.71 5.48 5.15
N ARG A 35 -10.65 4.83 4.46
CA ARG A 35 -10.74 3.37 4.32
C ARG A 35 -9.46 2.74 3.76
N ARG A 36 -8.72 3.47 2.90
CA ARG A 36 -7.44 2.99 2.32
C ARG A 36 -6.38 2.66 3.38
N TYR A 37 -6.34 3.41 4.47
CA TYR A 37 -5.33 3.19 5.51
C TYR A 37 -5.63 1.98 6.39
N ILE A 38 -6.91 1.66 6.63
CA ILE A 38 -7.26 0.43 7.35
C ILE A 38 -6.93 -0.82 6.52
N LEU A 39 -7.17 -0.78 5.19
CA LEU A 39 -6.82 -1.88 4.30
C LEU A 39 -5.30 -2.14 4.27
N ARG A 40 -4.50 -1.07 4.22
CA ARG A 40 -3.04 -1.14 4.28
C ARG A 40 -2.54 -1.64 5.64
N SER A 41 -3.16 -1.21 6.74
CA SER A 41 -2.85 -1.73 8.07
C SER A 41 -3.11 -3.23 8.16
N LEU A 42 -4.29 -3.68 7.71
CA LEU A 42 -4.64 -5.10 7.69
C LEU A 42 -3.69 -5.93 6.82
N PHE A 43 -3.25 -5.40 5.69
CA PHE A 43 -2.24 -6.05 4.85
C PHE A 43 -0.97 -6.37 5.63
N PHE A 44 -0.41 -5.39 6.36
CA PHE A 44 0.80 -5.60 7.16
C PHE A 44 0.56 -6.45 8.40
N VAL A 45 -0.64 -6.46 8.98
CA VAL A 45 -1.01 -7.40 10.06
C VAL A 45 -0.94 -8.83 9.55
N PHE A 46 -1.60 -9.14 8.44
CA PHE A 46 -1.62 -10.50 7.91
C PHE A 46 -0.24 -10.95 7.44
N TYR A 47 0.54 -10.06 6.85
CA TYR A 47 1.91 -10.38 6.46
C TYR A 47 2.83 -10.61 7.68
N ALA A 48 2.71 -9.83 8.73
CA ALA A 48 3.46 -10.05 9.97
C ALA A 48 3.06 -11.37 10.65
N LEU A 49 1.78 -11.76 10.59
CA LEU A 49 1.31 -13.06 11.07
C LEU A 49 1.90 -14.20 10.24
N GLU A 50 1.97 -14.06 8.90
CA GLU A 50 2.59 -15.05 8.02
C GLU A 50 4.09 -15.21 8.31
N LEU A 51 4.83 -14.11 8.46
CA LEU A 51 6.24 -14.13 8.87
C LEU A 51 6.43 -14.79 10.24
N SER A 52 5.56 -14.49 11.20
CA SER A 52 5.61 -15.09 12.53
C SER A 52 5.32 -16.59 12.48
N TRP A 53 4.40 -17.01 11.61
CA TRP A 53 4.11 -18.42 11.37
C TRP A 53 5.29 -19.16 10.78
N ILE A 54 5.91 -18.59 9.73
CA ILE A 54 7.12 -19.16 9.11
C ILE A 54 8.24 -19.28 10.14
N PHE A 55 8.47 -18.21 10.91
CA PHE A 55 9.47 -18.22 11.98
C PHE A 55 9.21 -19.30 13.04
N GLY A 56 7.94 -19.45 13.48
CA GLY A 56 7.54 -20.49 14.41
C GLY A 56 7.73 -21.90 13.88
N THR A 57 7.41 -22.15 12.60
CA THR A 57 7.62 -23.45 11.95
C THR A 57 9.11 -23.77 11.78
N GLU A 58 9.94 -22.80 11.45
CA GLU A 58 11.39 -22.94 11.40
C GLU A 58 11.98 -23.27 12.77
N TRP A 59 11.52 -22.58 13.81
CA TRP A 59 11.97 -22.85 15.18
C TRP A 59 11.60 -24.27 15.62
N MET A 60 10.39 -24.73 15.33
CA MET A 60 9.96 -26.09 15.61
C MET A 60 10.77 -27.12 14.81
N ALA A 61 11.05 -26.84 13.55
CA ALA A 61 11.88 -27.68 12.69
C ALA A 61 13.30 -27.86 13.26
N GLN A 62 13.84 -26.84 13.93
CA GLN A 62 15.15 -26.90 14.56
C GLN A 62 15.21 -27.71 15.85
N HIS A 63 14.12 -27.71 16.63
CA HIS A 63 14.15 -28.20 18.01
C HIS A 63 13.26 -29.43 18.24
N VAL A 64 12.27 -29.67 17.37
CA VAL A 64 11.20 -30.64 17.62
C VAL A 64 11.04 -31.65 16.47
N ILE A 65 11.31 -31.24 15.23
CA ILE A 65 11.03 -32.02 14.03
C ILE A 65 12.33 -32.29 13.28
N THR A 66 12.61 -33.57 12.93
CA THR A 66 13.66 -33.90 11.96
C THR A 66 13.14 -33.69 10.54
N ILE A 67 13.81 -32.84 9.77
CA ILE A 67 13.48 -32.63 8.34
C ILE A 67 14.35 -33.59 7.53
N ASP A 68 13.66 -34.49 6.84
CA ASP A 68 14.22 -35.42 5.87
C ASP A 68 13.66 -35.13 4.47
N GLU A 69 14.11 -35.86 3.44
CA GLU A 69 13.62 -35.71 2.08
C GLU A 69 12.10 -35.86 1.96
N SER A 70 11.47 -36.63 2.87
CA SER A 70 10.03 -36.87 2.87
C SER A 70 9.21 -35.63 3.23
N ASN A 71 9.82 -34.66 3.94
CA ASN A 71 9.17 -33.45 4.44
C ASN A 71 9.65 -32.16 3.75
N TYR A 72 10.70 -32.22 2.94
CA TYR A 72 11.34 -31.04 2.35
C TYR A 72 10.37 -30.17 1.52
N TYR A 73 9.52 -30.82 0.69
CA TYR A 73 8.53 -30.15 -0.12
C TYR A 73 7.15 -30.03 0.56
N ALA A 74 7.10 -30.24 1.88
CA ALA A 74 5.85 -30.11 2.61
C ALA A 74 5.43 -28.64 2.71
N ILE A 75 4.18 -28.39 2.38
CA ILE A 75 3.56 -27.09 2.61
C ILE A 75 3.03 -27.11 4.04
N GLY A 76 3.62 -26.28 4.90
CA GLY A 76 3.22 -26.22 6.32
C GLY A 76 1.78 -25.80 6.48
N ASN A 77 1.06 -26.47 7.36
CA ASN A 77 -0.35 -26.28 7.71
C ASN A 77 -1.21 -25.47 6.71
N PRO A 78 -1.69 -26.06 5.61
CA PRO A 78 -2.40 -25.35 4.55
C PRO A 78 -3.65 -24.63 5.05
N TRP A 79 -4.30 -25.16 6.09
CA TRP A 79 -5.50 -24.58 6.69
C TRP A 79 -5.28 -23.21 7.31
N ALA A 80 -4.08 -22.91 7.76
CA ALA A 80 -3.70 -21.59 8.28
C ALA A 80 -3.12 -20.70 7.17
N VAL A 81 -2.24 -21.25 6.32
CA VAL A 81 -1.47 -20.47 5.33
C VAL A 81 -2.35 -20.01 4.15
N ILE A 82 -3.30 -20.82 3.68
CA ILE A 82 -4.19 -20.44 2.57
C ILE A 82 -5.08 -19.25 2.95
N PRO A 83 -5.84 -19.25 4.06
CA PRO A 83 -6.67 -18.11 4.44
C PRO A 83 -5.84 -16.83 4.70
N MET A 84 -4.66 -16.98 5.31
CA MET A 84 -3.78 -15.86 5.63
C MET A 84 -3.23 -15.22 4.35
N GLY A 85 -2.74 -16.03 3.40
CA GLY A 85 -2.32 -15.55 2.08
C GLY A 85 -3.45 -14.91 1.29
N ALA A 86 -4.67 -15.48 1.34
CA ALA A 86 -5.84 -14.89 0.72
C ALA A 86 -6.21 -13.53 1.32
N ALA A 87 -6.08 -13.37 2.64
CA ALA A 87 -6.31 -12.09 3.30
C ALA A 87 -5.30 -11.02 2.86
N ILE A 88 -4.01 -11.40 2.73
CA ILE A 88 -2.96 -10.52 2.19
C ILE A 88 -3.32 -10.07 0.77
N LEU A 89 -3.65 -11.02 -0.12
CA LEU A 89 -4.02 -10.72 -1.51
C LEU A 89 -5.30 -9.89 -1.60
N ALA A 90 -6.30 -10.14 -0.75
CA ALA A 90 -7.53 -9.37 -0.69
C ALA A 90 -7.27 -7.91 -0.27
N CYS A 91 -6.45 -7.69 0.76
CA CYS A 91 -6.08 -6.35 1.21
C CYS A 91 -5.27 -5.60 0.15
N PHE A 92 -4.31 -6.28 -0.51
CA PHE A 92 -3.54 -5.74 -1.62
C PHE A 92 -4.45 -5.31 -2.77
N TRP A 93 -5.32 -6.22 -3.22
CA TRP A 93 -6.23 -5.97 -4.33
C TRP A 93 -7.26 -4.88 -4.02
N ALA A 94 -7.84 -4.90 -2.82
CA ALA A 94 -8.74 -3.84 -2.36
C ALA A 94 -8.06 -2.46 -2.38
N THR A 95 -6.79 -2.39 -1.97
CA THR A 95 -5.99 -1.15 -2.02
C THR A 95 -5.75 -0.72 -3.46
N ALA A 96 -5.43 -1.65 -4.37
CA ALA A 96 -5.23 -1.35 -5.79
C ALA A 96 -6.51 -0.87 -6.47
N LEU A 97 -7.66 -1.49 -6.17
CA LEU A 97 -8.97 -1.07 -6.68
C LEU A 97 -9.40 0.30 -6.14
N ASP A 98 -9.09 0.59 -4.87
CA ASP A 98 -9.36 1.90 -4.27
C ASP A 98 -8.57 3.03 -4.97
N MET A 99 -7.35 2.76 -5.46
CA MET A 99 -6.56 3.73 -6.25
C MET A 99 -7.21 4.06 -7.60
N VAL A 100 -7.99 3.16 -8.16
CA VAL A 100 -8.70 3.33 -9.44
C VAL A 100 -10.19 3.62 -9.26
N ASP A 101 -10.63 3.86 -8.02
CA ASP A 101 -12.01 4.22 -7.66
C ASP A 101 -13.05 3.16 -8.03
N ILE A 102 -12.64 1.89 -8.01
CA ILE A 102 -13.52 0.74 -8.25
C ILE A 102 -13.91 0.15 -6.90
N HIS A 103 -15.20 0.22 -6.58
CA HIS A 103 -15.74 -0.28 -5.33
C HIS A 103 -16.69 -1.46 -5.58
N GLY A 104 -16.42 -2.59 -4.94
CA GLY A 104 -17.29 -3.76 -5.02
C GLY A 104 -16.72 -4.93 -4.22
N VAL A 105 -17.50 -5.48 -3.30
CA VAL A 105 -17.07 -6.65 -2.51
C VAL A 105 -16.82 -7.85 -3.43
N ARG A 106 -17.64 -8.04 -4.46
CA ARG A 106 -17.51 -9.16 -5.40
C ARG A 106 -16.22 -9.09 -6.22
N THR A 107 -15.76 -7.88 -6.57
CA THR A 107 -14.52 -7.68 -7.34
C THR A 107 -13.26 -8.01 -6.52
N ILE A 108 -13.37 -8.02 -5.19
CA ILE A 108 -12.29 -8.42 -4.28
C ILE A 108 -12.39 -9.92 -3.96
N VAL A 109 -13.58 -10.37 -3.53
CA VAL A 109 -13.78 -11.72 -3.00
C VAL A 109 -13.64 -12.78 -4.10
N LEU A 110 -14.18 -12.55 -5.30
CA LEU A 110 -14.17 -13.56 -6.36
C LEU A 110 -12.75 -13.94 -6.82
N PRO A 111 -11.85 -13.00 -7.16
CA PRO A 111 -10.48 -13.36 -7.56
C PRO A 111 -9.68 -14.01 -6.44
N THR A 112 -9.83 -13.53 -5.19
CA THR A 112 -9.12 -14.12 -4.04
C THR A 112 -9.62 -15.51 -3.69
N ALA A 113 -10.94 -15.76 -3.75
CA ALA A 113 -11.52 -17.07 -3.57
C ALA A 113 -11.08 -18.05 -4.68
N LEU A 114 -10.91 -17.57 -5.92
CA LEU A 114 -10.41 -18.38 -7.03
C LEU A 114 -8.96 -18.84 -6.76
N VAL A 115 -8.10 -17.96 -6.24
CA VAL A 115 -6.72 -18.35 -5.87
C VAL A 115 -6.73 -19.36 -4.74
N MET A 116 -7.54 -19.16 -3.69
CA MET A 116 -7.68 -20.17 -2.62
C MET A 116 -8.11 -21.52 -3.14
N ALA A 117 -9.12 -21.54 -4.01
CA ALA A 117 -9.61 -22.77 -4.62
C ALA A 117 -8.52 -23.44 -5.49
N ALA A 118 -7.78 -22.66 -6.28
CA ALA A 118 -6.67 -23.16 -7.09
C ALA A 118 -5.56 -23.78 -6.22
N GLN A 119 -5.17 -23.12 -5.13
CA GLN A 119 -4.21 -23.68 -4.18
C GLN A 119 -4.70 -24.96 -3.53
N ALA A 120 -5.98 -25.02 -3.12
CA ALA A 120 -6.57 -26.23 -2.57
C ALA A 120 -6.61 -27.38 -3.61
N VAL A 121 -6.95 -27.09 -4.86
CA VAL A 121 -6.93 -28.07 -5.96
C VAL A 121 -5.51 -28.59 -6.22
N VAL A 122 -4.50 -27.73 -6.25
CA VAL A 122 -3.09 -28.11 -6.40
C VAL A 122 -2.68 -29.09 -5.29
N LEU A 123 -3.07 -28.82 -4.04
CA LEU A 123 -2.76 -29.68 -2.90
C LEU A 123 -3.47 -31.05 -2.98
N ALA A 124 -4.71 -31.08 -3.47
CA ALA A 124 -5.51 -32.29 -3.53
C ALA A 124 -5.19 -33.17 -4.77
N ALA A 125 -4.87 -32.52 -5.91
CA ALA A 125 -4.74 -33.23 -7.19
C ALA A 125 -3.29 -33.67 -7.50
N LEU A 126 -2.29 -32.96 -6.96
CA LEU A 126 -0.88 -33.27 -7.31
C LEU A 126 -0.19 -34.08 -6.22
N PRO A 127 0.64 -35.07 -6.63
CA PRO A 127 1.46 -35.83 -5.69
C PRO A 127 2.48 -34.91 -4.99
N TYR A 128 2.93 -35.37 -3.82
CA TYR A 128 4.00 -34.72 -3.09
C TYR A 128 5.27 -34.55 -3.98
N GLY A 129 5.85 -33.38 -3.96
CA GLY A 129 7.05 -33.09 -4.72
C GLY A 129 7.23 -31.62 -5.09
N PRO A 130 8.33 -31.29 -5.78
CA PRO A 130 8.70 -29.92 -6.09
C PRO A 130 7.67 -29.22 -6.99
N LEU A 131 7.09 -29.93 -7.95
CA LEU A 131 6.09 -29.34 -8.86
C LEU A 131 4.85 -28.86 -8.11
N ARG A 132 4.36 -29.65 -7.12
CA ARG A 132 3.21 -29.29 -6.29
C ARG A 132 3.53 -28.04 -5.47
N GLN A 133 4.69 -27.99 -4.85
CA GLN A 133 5.12 -26.85 -4.03
C GLN A 133 5.27 -25.59 -4.88
N TRP A 134 5.94 -25.70 -6.04
CA TRP A 134 6.12 -24.58 -6.94
C TRP A 134 4.80 -24.04 -7.47
N LEU A 135 3.90 -24.88 -7.94
CA LEU A 135 2.57 -24.45 -8.41
C LEU A 135 1.76 -23.78 -7.30
N TYR A 136 1.85 -24.31 -6.07
CA TYR A 136 1.13 -23.75 -4.92
C TYR A 136 1.56 -22.30 -4.65
N TYR A 137 2.87 -22.02 -4.61
CA TYR A 137 3.36 -20.67 -4.39
C TYR A 137 3.14 -19.75 -5.60
N SER A 138 3.33 -20.25 -6.81
CA SER A 138 3.13 -19.48 -8.05
C SER A 138 1.72 -18.95 -8.26
N MET A 139 0.70 -19.50 -7.57
CA MET A 139 -0.66 -18.96 -7.65
C MET A 139 -0.76 -17.51 -7.13
N ARG A 140 0.03 -17.16 -6.12
CA ARG A 140 0.07 -15.78 -5.60
C ARG A 140 0.66 -14.82 -6.62
N GLN A 141 1.76 -15.19 -7.27
CA GLN A 141 2.42 -14.38 -8.30
C GLN A 141 1.54 -14.24 -9.55
N ALA A 142 0.86 -15.33 -9.95
CA ALA A 142 -0.11 -15.28 -11.04
C ALA A 142 -1.24 -14.28 -10.74
N PHE A 143 -1.71 -14.22 -9.51
CA PHE A 143 -2.69 -13.22 -9.07
C PHE A 143 -2.13 -11.79 -9.18
N LEU A 144 -0.92 -11.53 -8.70
CA LEU A 144 -0.28 -10.21 -8.79
C LEU A 144 -0.13 -9.76 -10.24
N ILE A 145 0.33 -10.66 -11.12
CA ILE A 145 0.42 -10.38 -12.56
C ILE A 145 -0.96 -10.09 -13.15
N GLY A 146 -1.97 -10.87 -12.78
CA GLY A 146 -3.36 -10.63 -13.18
C GLY A 146 -3.86 -9.25 -12.77
N CYS A 147 -3.57 -8.82 -11.55
CA CYS A 147 -3.88 -7.46 -11.06
C CYS A 147 -3.20 -6.37 -11.90
N LEU A 148 -1.92 -6.55 -12.23
CA LEU A 148 -1.16 -5.60 -13.04
C LEU A 148 -1.68 -5.54 -14.48
N LEU A 149 -2.00 -6.68 -15.09
CA LEU A 149 -2.59 -6.76 -16.41
C LEU A 149 -3.97 -6.12 -16.46
N TYR A 150 -4.81 -6.33 -15.45
CA TYR A 150 -6.10 -5.69 -15.32
C TYR A 150 -5.95 -4.15 -15.20
N GLY A 151 -5.05 -3.68 -14.35
CA GLY A 151 -4.74 -2.25 -14.24
C GLY A 151 -4.25 -1.64 -15.57
N PHE A 152 -3.40 -2.36 -16.30
CA PHE A 152 -2.94 -1.95 -17.62
C PHE A 152 -4.07 -1.93 -18.66
N HIS A 153 -4.95 -2.92 -18.63
CA HIS A 153 -6.15 -2.95 -19.49
C HIS A 153 -7.05 -1.75 -19.22
N LEU A 154 -7.35 -1.44 -17.96
CA LEU A 154 -8.12 -0.27 -17.58
C LEU A 154 -7.48 1.04 -18.05
N TYR A 155 -6.15 1.16 -17.91
CA TYR A 155 -5.40 2.33 -18.40
C TYR A 155 -5.54 2.52 -19.91
N ARG A 156 -5.52 1.44 -20.67
CA ARG A 156 -5.69 1.50 -22.14
C ARG A 156 -7.12 1.77 -22.58
N SER A 157 -8.09 1.22 -21.86
CA SER A 157 -9.52 1.30 -22.22
C SER A 157 -10.16 2.62 -21.74
N SER A 158 -9.59 3.30 -20.74
CA SER A 158 -10.16 4.51 -20.18
C SER A 158 -9.92 5.71 -21.11
N SER A 159 -10.99 6.46 -21.36
CA SER A 159 -10.95 7.80 -22.01
C SER A 159 -10.80 8.94 -20.98
N ASP A 160 -10.93 8.66 -19.68
CA ASP A 160 -10.79 9.64 -18.61
C ASP A 160 -9.34 10.05 -18.41
N THR A 161 -9.07 11.32 -18.70
CA THR A 161 -7.71 11.91 -18.59
C THR A 161 -7.26 11.99 -17.13
N ALA A 162 -8.15 12.22 -16.18
CA ALA A 162 -7.82 12.28 -14.75
C ALA A 162 -7.42 10.90 -14.21
N PHE A 163 -8.13 9.85 -14.61
CA PHE A 163 -7.77 8.47 -14.32
C PHE A 163 -6.39 8.10 -14.87
N ARG A 164 -6.14 8.41 -16.17
CA ARG A 164 -4.84 8.13 -16.80
C ARG A 164 -3.69 8.87 -16.11
N GLN A 165 -3.91 10.11 -15.71
CA GLN A 165 -2.90 10.89 -15.00
C GLN A 165 -2.58 10.29 -13.63
N ARG A 166 -3.58 9.84 -12.87
CA ARG A 166 -3.38 9.10 -11.60
C ARG A 166 -2.54 7.83 -11.81
N MET A 167 -2.85 7.03 -12.83
CA MET A 167 -2.09 5.82 -13.15
C MET A 167 -0.62 6.13 -13.50
N VAL A 168 -0.37 7.20 -14.24
CA VAL A 168 1.00 7.64 -14.58
C VAL A 168 1.77 8.09 -13.33
N GLN A 169 1.13 8.74 -12.37
CA GLN A 169 1.76 9.12 -11.09
C GLN A 169 2.27 7.90 -10.30
N HIS A 170 1.56 6.77 -10.38
CA HIS A 170 1.93 5.52 -9.72
C HIS A 170 2.76 4.56 -10.61
N ARG A 171 3.24 5.02 -11.78
CA ARG A 171 3.97 4.18 -12.75
C ARG A 171 5.15 3.44 -12.10
N GLN A 172 5.95 4.13 -11.26
CA GLN A 172 7.10 3.51 -10.59
C GLN A 172 6.67 2.35 -9.69
N LEU A 173 5.56 2.50 -8.95
CA LEU A 173 4.99 1.44 -8.13
C LEU A 173 4.66 0.20 -8.97
N PHE A 174 3.92 0.38 -10.08
CA PHE A 174 3.54 -0.73 -10.97
C PHE A 174 4.76 -1.45 -11.58
N VAL A 175 5.75 -0.68 -12.06
CA VAL A 175 6.97 -1.25 -12.64
C VAL A 175 7.77 -2.02 -11.59
N THR A 176 7.91 -1.48 -10.37
CA THR A 176 8.65 -2.17 -9.30
C THR A 176 7.94 -3.43 -8.85
N ILE A 177 6.61 -3.41 -8.70
CA ILE A 177 5.83 -4.62 -8.36
C ILE A 177 6.02 -5.67 -9.45
N LEU A 178 5.92 -5.31 -10.74
CA LEU A 178 6.12 -6.24 -11.84
C LEU A 178 7.53 -6.86 -11.82
N ALA A 179 8.55 -6.03 -11.70
CA ALA A 179 9.95 -6.48 -11.68
C ALA A 179 10.21 -7.45 -10.51
N LEU A 180 9.77 -7.09 -9.29
CA LEU A 180 9.95 -7.95 -8.13
C LEU A 180 9.10 -9.22 -8.21
N THR A 181 7.88 -9.17 -8.76
CA THR A 181 7.07 -10.38 -9.01
C THR A 181 7.76 -11.33 -9.99
N CYS A 182 8.41 -10.81 -11.03
CA CYS A 182 9.24 -11.64 -11.92
C CYS A 182 10.44 -12.24 -11.19
N CYS A 183 11.11 -11.45 -10.32
CA CYS A 183 12.21 -11.98 -9.49
C CYS A 183 11.74 -13.09 -8.55
N ILE A 184 10.56 -12.94 -7.91
CA ILE A 184 9.96 -13.97 -7.06
C ILE A 184 9.76 -15.27 -7.84
N LEU A 185 9.18 -15.20 -9.06
CA LEU A 185 8.99 -16.39 -9.89
C LEU A 185 10.30 -17.07 -10.28
N LEU A 186 11.33 -16.29 -10.62
CA LEU A 186 12.65 -16.83 -10.96
C LEU A 186 13.32 -17.47 -9.74
N GLU A 187 13.21 -16.85 -8.56
CA GLU A 187 13.71 -17.38 -7.30
C GLU A 187 13.00 -18.70 -6.94
N ASP A 188 11.66 -18.75 -7.04
CA ASP A 188 10.88 -19.96 -6.79
C ASP A 188 11.25 -21.10 -7.77
N VAL A 189 11.44 -20.79 -9.06
CA VAL A 189 11.90 -21.79 -10.05
C VAL A 189 13.27 -22.32 -9.67
N TYR A 190 14.23 -21.44 -9.33
CA TYR A 190 15.57 -21.84 -8.97
C TYR A 190 15.59 -22.69 -7.70
N VAL A 191 14.98 -22.19 -6.62
CA VAL A 191 15.06 -22.82 -5.29
C VAL A 191 14.25 -24.11 -5.21
N ILE A 192 13.07 -24.17 -5.83
CA ILE A 192 12.16 -25.33 -5.69
C ILE A 192 12.40 -26.39 -6.77
N LEU A 193 12.67 -25.96 -8.01
CA LEU A 193 12.74 -26.91 -9.15
C LEU A 193 14.18 -27.28 -9.56
N LEU A 194 15.15 -26.35 -9.39
CA LEU A 194 16.50 -26.52 -9.93
C LEU A 194 17.55 -26.78 -8.85
N ALA A 195 17.40 -26.23 -7.66
CA ALA A 195 18.37 -26.42 -6.58
C ALA A 195 18.31 -27.86 -6.05
N PRO A 196 19.48 -28.49 -5.77
CA PRO A 196 19.52 -29.81 -5.16
C PRO A 196 18.92 -29.75 -3.73
N VAL A 197 18.20 -30.82 -3.36
CA VAL A 197 17.73 -30.98 -1.98
C VAL A 197 18.97 -31.04 -1.07
N PRO A 198 19.04 -30.22 -0.01
CA PRO A 198 20.15 -30.24 0.93
C PRO A 198 20.26 -31.62 1.60
N ASP A 199 21.46 -32.20 1.62
CA ASP A 199 21.73 -33.43 2.35
C ASP A 199 21.39 -33.25 3.84
N ALA A 200 20.91 -34.33 4.49
CA ALA A 200 20.52 -34.30 5.92
C ALA A 200 21.71 -33.91 6.86
N SER A 201 22.95 -34.00 6.39
CA SER A 201 24.18 -33.56 7.07
C SER A 201 24.57 -32.10 6.74
N GLY A 202 23.96 -31.53 5.69
CA GLY A 202 24.35 -30.23 5.13
C GLY A 202 23.33 -29.14 5.47
N SER A 203 23.82 -28.23 6.10
CA SER A 203 23.36 -26.84 6.21
C SER A 203 21.85 -26.60 6.29
N PHE A 204 21.46 -26.39 7.51
CA PHE A 204 20.25 -25.65 7.91
C PHE A 204 19.99 -24.41 7.01
N ALA A 205 21.04 -23.85 6.39
CA ALA A 205 20.96 -22.77 5.42
C ALA A 205 20.11 -23.09 4.17
N GLY A 206 20.18 -24.32 3.65
CA GLY A 206 19.40 -24.74 2.49
C GLY A 206 17.89 -24.76 2.78
N LEU A 207 17.50 -25.19 3.98
CA LEU A 207 16.12 -25.20 4.42
C LEU A 207 15.56 -23.77 4.55
N PHE A 208 16.33 -22.86 5.15
CA PHE A 208 15.93 -21.45 5.27
C PHE A 208 15.79 -20.77 3.91
N LEU A 209 16.64 -21.10 2.95
CA LEU A 209 16.54 -20.59 1.59
C LEU A 209 15.29 -21.11 0.87
N SER A 210 14.88 -22.34 1.12
CA SER A 210 13.71 -22.93 0.47
C SER A 210 12.37 -22.42 1.02
N THR A 211 12.35 -21.92 2.25
CA THR A 211 11.13 -21.41 2.89
C THR A 211 10.98 -19.88 2.81
N ARG A 212 12.02 -19.18 2.36
CA ARG A 212 12.05 -17.71 2.28
C ARG A 212 12.35 -17.24 0.87
N ASN A 213 11.42 -16.51 0.30
CA ASN A 213 11.64 -15.79 -0.93
C ASN A 213 12.14 -14.37 -0.62
N PHE A 214 13.44 -14.10 -0.92
CA PHE A 214 14.04 -12.80 -0.66
C PHE A 214 13.44 -11.70 -1.51
N SER A 215 13.06 -12.02 -2.74
CA SER A 215 12.41 -11.08 -3.65
C SER A 215 11.02 -10.68 -3.16
N GLU A 216 10.27 -11.61 -2.54
CA GLU A 216 8.99 -11.32 -1.89
C GLU A 216 9.19 -10.37 -0.70
N ASN A 217 10.18 -10.65 0.14
CA ASN A 217 10.49 -9.77 1.27
C ASN A 217 10.94 -8.37 0.80
N ALA A 218 11.73 -8.28 -0.28
CA ALA A 218 12.11 -7.01 -0.90
C ALA A 218 10.88 -6.24 -1.41
N LEU A 219 9.90 -6.94 -2.01
CA LEU A 219 8.62 -6.35 -2.40
C LEU A 219 7.87 -5.79 -1.19
N MET A 220 7.82 -6.53 -0.08
CA MET A 220 7.13 -6.09 1.13
C MET A 220 7.80 -4.87 1.79
N VAL A 221 9.13 -4.84 1.83
CA VAL A 221 9.90 -3.67 2.29
C VAL A 221 9.63 -2.44 1.42
N TYR A 222 9.61 -2.63 0.09
CA TYR A 222 9.29 -1.55 -0.83
C TYR A 222 7.86 -1.04 -0.65
N LEU A 223 6.87 -1.94 -0.49
CA LEU A 223 5.49 -1.57 -0.23
C LEU A 223 5.34 -0.84 1.11
N ALA A 224 6.03 -1.30 2.16
CA ALA A 224 6.06 -0.63 3.46
C ALA A 224 6.61 0.80 3.34
N TRP A 225 7.75 0.97 2.68
CA TRP A 225 8.31 2.29 2.42
C TRP A 225 7.35 3.19 1.63
N TYR A 226 6.78 2.66 0.55
CA TYR A 226 5.85 3.40 -0.32
C TYR A 226 4.62 3.88 0.46
N VAL A 227 3.99 2.98 1.22
CA VAL A 227 2.78 3.28 1.99
C VAL A 227 3.07 4.23 3.15
N CYS A 228 4.19 4.06 3.85
CA CYS A 228 4.63 4.99 4.90
C CYS A 228 4.89 6.38 4.34
N ARG A 229 5.59 6.49 3.21
CA ARG A 229 5.85 7.77 2.54
C ARG A 229 4.55 8.49 2.17
N GLU A 230 3.58 7.75 1.63
CA GLU A 230 2.27 8.31 1.27
C GLU A 230 1.48 8.75 2.51
N ALA A 231 1.44 7.90 3.55
CA ALA A 231 0.75 8.21 4.79
C ALA A 231 1.36 9.42 5.52
N ILE A 232 2.69 9.50 5.60
CA ILE A 232 3.38 10.65 6.20
C ILE A 232 3.09 11.92 5.41
N ARG A 233 3.08 11.84 4.08
CA ARG A 233 2.73 12.98 3.22
C ARG A 233 1.30 13.45 3.48
N ASP A 234 0.34 12.53 3.51
CA ASP A 234 -1.06 12.86 3.78
C ASP A 234 -1.26 13.42 5.19
N LEU A 235 -0.55 12.87 6.19
CA LEU A 235 -0.56 13.40 7.55
C LEU A 235 0.05 14.81 7.60
N SER A 236 1.19 15.03 6.94
CA SER A 236 1.84 16.35 6.93
C SER A 236 0.97 17.43 6.28
N LEU A 237 0.22 17.07 5.23
CA LEU A 237 -0.73 17.99 4.58
C LEU A 237 -1.94 18.32 5.46
N ARG A 238 -2.34 17.41 6.35
CA ARG A 238 -3.48 17.61 7.27
C ARG A 238 -3.11 18.35 8.54
N TYR A 239 -1.86 18.19 9.00
CA TYR A 239 -1.35 18.79 10.23
C TYR A 239 -0.53 20.07 10.02
N LEU A 240 -0.33 20.47 8.77
CA LEU A 240 0.24 21.80 8.54
C LEU A 240 -0.78 22.84 9.01
N GLU A 241 -0.70 23.18 10.31
CA GLU A 241 -0.94 24.56 10.71
C GLU A 241 -0.14 25.44 9.74
N PRO A 242 -0.72 26.55 9.27
CA PRO A 242 0.02 27.43 8.37
C PRO A 242 1.40 27.70 9.00
N PRO A 243 2.49 27.37 8.31
CA PRO A 243 3.82 27.53 8.89
C PRO A 243 3.96 29.00 9.26
N ALA A 244 4.19 29.28 10.56
CA ALA A 244 4.63 30.57 10.99
C ALA A 244 5.89 30.88 10.18
N ARG A 245 5.74 31.72 9.14
CA ARG A 245 6.77 32.33 8.31
C ARG A 245 8.10 31.56 8.25
N GLN A 246 8.18 30.56 7.38
CA GLN A 246 9.50 30.09 6.91
C GLN A 246 9.68 30.46 5.42
N PRO A 247 10.93 30.76 4.99
CA PRO A 247 11.21 31.10 3.59
C PRO A 247 10.78 29.98 2.65
N MET A 248 10.31 30.34 1.45
CA MET A 248 9.78 29.43 0.42
C MET A 248 10.80 28.35 0.06
N ASP A 249 10.71 27.23 0.75
CA ASP A 249 11.43 25.99 0.45
C ASP A 249 10.59 25.09 -0.48
N ASP A 250 11.16 24.07 -1.10
CA ASP A 250 10.54 23.16 -2.07
C ASP A 250 9.16 22.62 -1.65
N LYS A 251 8.88 22.54 -0.34
CA LYS A 251 7.58 22.17 0.24
C LYS A 251 6.42 23.12 -0.12
N GLY A 252 6.71 24.40 -0.34
CA GLY A 252 5.69 25.38 -0.74
C GLY A 252 5.22 25.20 -2.17
N ARG A 253 6.04 24.65 -3.06
CA ARG A 253 5.65 24.32 -4.45
C ARG A 253 4.73 23.11 -4.50
N ASP A 254 4.99 22.12 -3.64
CA ASP A 254 4.20 20.88 -3.55
C ASP A 254 2.78 21.18 -3.00
N LEU A 255 2.68 22.06 -1.99
CA LEU A 255 1.39 22.49 -1.43
C LEU A 255 0.54 23.25 -2.45
N ARG A 256 1.14 24.18 -3.22
CA ARG A 256 0.43 24.92 -4.26
C ARG A 256 -0.10 24.01 -5.35
N GLY A 257 0.70 23.08 -5.84
CA GLY A 257 0.27 22.08 -6.83
C GLY A 257 -0.91 21.25 -6.34
N HIS A 258 -0.95 20.92 -5.04
CA HIS A 258 -2.07 20.19 -4.45
C HIS A 258 -3.32 21.05 -4.29
N ILE A 259 -3.18 22.32 -3.91
CA ILE A 259 -4.30 23.27 -3.84
C ILE A 259 -4.86 23.49 -5.25
N GLU A 260 -4.02 23.74 -6.25
CA GLU A 260 -4.43 23.97 -7.64
C GLU A 260 -5.16 22.76 -8.25
N SER A 261 -4.73 21.55 -7.94
CA SER A 261 -5.38 20.33 -8.43
C SER A 261 -6.78 20.08 -7.83
N ARG A 262 -7.02 20.53 -6.60
CA ARG A 262 -8.30 20.32 -5.88
C ARG A 262 -9.27 21.49 -5.99
N ILE A 263 -8.75 22.71 -6.11
CA ILE A 263 -9.56 23.92 -6.00
C ILE A 263 -10.63 24.01 -7.10
N LEU A 264 -10.35 23.47 -8.29
CA LEU A 264 -11.31 23.48 -9.39
C LEU A 264 -12.52 22.59 -9.09
N THR A 265 -12.27 21.38 -8.61
CA THR A 265 -13.31 20.41 -8.26
C THR A 265 -14.13 20.89 -7.06
N PHE A 266 -13.46 21.36 -6.01
CA PHE A 266 -14.11 21.90 -4.81
C PHE A 266 -14.98 23.11 -5.15
N ALA A 267 -14.45 24.05 -5.93
CA ALA A 267 -15.17 25.26 -6.33
C ALA A 267 -16.38 24.96 -7.23
N ALA A 268 -16.28 23.98 -8.13
CA ALA A 268 -17.39 23.53 -8.95
C ALA A 268 -18.50 22.91 -8.09
N HIS A 269 -18.12 22.07 -7.12
CA HIS A 269 -19.09 21.40 -6.22
C HIS A 269 -19.87 22.39 -5.35
N HIS A 270 -19.22 23.46 -4.88
CA HIS A 270 -19.82 24.45 -3.99
C HIS A 270 -20.28 25.73 -4.70
N GLY A 271 -20.21 25.79 -6.04
CA GLY A 271 -20.65 26.93 -6.83
C GLY A 271 -19.88 28.22 -6.52
N LEU A 272 -18.55 28.11 -6.31
CA LEU A 272 -17.71 29.25 -6.04
C LEU A 272 -17.38 30.02 -7.33
N SER A 273 -17.50 31.35 -7.27
CA SER A 273 -17.12 32.23 -8.37
C SER A 273 -15.60 32.21 -8.60
N ARG A 274 -15.14 32.72 -9.74
CA ARG A 274 -13.70 32.84 -10.05
C ARG A 274 -12.95 33.59 -8.94
N ARG A 275 -13.54 34.69 -8.43
CA ARG A 275 -12.89 35.51 -7.38
C ARG A 275 -12.85 34.80 -6.03
N GLU A 276 -13.90 34.07 -5.68
CA GLU A 276 -13.94 33.26 -4.47
C GLU A 276 -12.91 32.11 -4.52
N ARG A 277 -12.65 31.53 -5.70
CA ARG A 277 -11.58 30.53 -5.88
C ARG A 277 -10.19 31.10 -5.63
N GLU A 278 -9.91 32.30 -6.18
CA GLU A 278 -8.64 32.98 -5.96
C GLU A 278 -8.41 33.27 -4.47
N VAL A 279 -9.44 33.76 -3.78
CA VAL A 279 -9.40 33.97 -2.33
C VAL A 279 -9.23 32.66 -1.58
N LEU A 280 -9.99 31.61 -1.93
CA LEU A 280 -9.90 30.29 -1.31
C LEU A 280 -8.49 29.70 -1.43
N GLY A 281 -7.86 29.78 -2.59
CA GLY A 281 -6.50 29.29 -2.80
C GLY A 281 -5.50 29.89 -1.82
N LEU A 282 -5.54 31.21 -1.67
CA LEU A 282 -4.68 31.93 -0.74
C LEU A 282 -5.01 31.63 0.74
N VAL A 283 -6.29 31.41 1.04
CA VAL A 283 -6.75 30.99 2.39
C VAL A 283 -6.24 29.57 2.70
N MET A 284 -6.21 28.67 1.72
CA MET A 284 -5.68 27.31 1.88
C MET A 284 -4.13 27.30 1.97
N GLU A 285 -3.45 28.30 1.39
CA GLU A 285 -2.02 28.55 1.63
C GLU A 285 -1.73 29.04 3.06
N GLY A 286 -2.74 29.24 3.90
CA GLY A 286 -2.59 29.70 5.29
C GLY A 286 -2.50 31.22 5.45
N ARG A 287 -2.72 32.02 4.40
CA ARG A 287 -2.59 33.49 4.45
C ARG A 287 -3.71 34.13 5.28
N THR A 288 -3.35 35.15 6.03
CA THR A 288 -4.33 36.00 6.73
C THR A 288 -5.15 36.86 5.76
N ASN A 289 -6.30 37.36 6.19
CA ASN A 289 -7.11 38.24 5.34
C ASN A 289 -6.35 39.51 4.89
N HIS A 290 -5.46 40.01 5.73
CA HIS A 290 -4.59 41.14 5.40
C HIS A 290 -3.59 40.79 4.28
N GLU A 291 -2.94 39.63 4.35
CA GLU A 291 -1.99 39.15 3.32
C GLU A 291 -2.70 38.85 2.00
N VAL A 292 -3.91 38.25 2.07
CA VAL A 292 -4.76 38.00 0.87
C VAL A 292 -5.16 39.33 0.23
N ALA A 293 -5.55 40.33 1.04
CA ALA A 293 -5.89 41.66 0.57
C ALA A 293 -4.73 42.35 -0.16
N GLY A 294 -3.53 42.28 0.41
CA GLY A 294 -2.30 42.79 -0.23
C GLY A 294 -1.98 42.06 -1.53
N THR A 295 -2.13 40.73 -1.58
CA THR A 295 -1.84 39.92 -2.78
C THR A 295 -2.83 40.19 -3.91
N LEU A 296 -4.10 40.39 -3.60
CA LEU A 296 -5.17 40.60 -4.58
C LEU A 296 -5.49 42.07 -4.86
N TYR A 297 -4.75 42.99 -4.23
CA TYR A 297 -4.95 44.44 -4.34
C TYR A 297 -6.39 44.86 -4.00
N LEU A 298 -6.94 44.30 -2.91
CA LEU A 298 -8.29 44.57 -2.41
C LEU A 298 -8.26 45.09 -0.98
N ALA A 299 -9.36 45.75 -0.55
CA ALA A 299 -9.54 46.10 0.85
C ALA A 299 -9.76 44.86 1.71
N GLU A 300 -9.21 44.81 2.93
CA GLU A 300 -9.37 43.69 3.86
C GLU A 300 -10.83 43.36 4.16
N GLY A 301 -11.70 44.37 4.23
CA GLY A 301 -13.14 44.20 4.39
C GLY A 301 -13.79 43.41 3.25
N THR A 302 -13.30 43.62 2.01
CA THR A 302 -13.73 42.87 0.83
C THR A 302 -13.32 41.40 0.91
N ILE A 303 -12.12 41.13 1.38
CA ILE A 303 -11.65 39.76 1.60
C ILE A 303 -12.46 39.06 2.69
N LYS A 304 -12.77 39.75 3.83
CA LYS A 304 -13.65 39.22 4.88
C LYS A 304 -15.03 38.84 4.32
N ALA A 305 -15.61 39.66 3.44
CA ALA A 305 -16.85 39.36 2.79
C ALA A 305 -16.74 38.14 1.85
N HIS A 306 -15.67 38.00 1.06
CA HIS A 306 -15.47 36.84 0.22
C HIS A 306 -15.31 35.57 1.05
N VAL A 307 -14.49 35.57 2.10
CA VAL A 307 -14.30 34.41 2.99
C VAL A 307 -15.63 34.02 3.66
N HIS A 308 -16.42 34.98 4.12
CA HIS A 308 -17.74 34.72 4.68
C HIS A 308 -18.69 34.05 3.66
N ASN A 309 -18.70 34.56 2.42
CA ASN A 309 -19.53 33.99 1.35
C ASN A 309 -19.07 32.55 0.97
N ILE A 310 -17.76 32.30 0.92
CA ILE A 310 -17.24 30.97 0.70
C ILE A 310 -17.68 30.02 1.81
N MET A 311 -17.52 30.41 3.08
CA MET A 311 -17.94 29.59 4.22
C MET A 311 -19.46 29.30 4.16
N LYS A 312 -20.28 30.30 3.83
CA LYS A 312 -21.73 30.15 3.67
C LYS A 312 -22.08 29.14 2.56
N LYS A 313 -21.42 29.22 1.40
CA LYS A 313 -21.62 28.28 0.28
C LYS A 313 -21.16 26.84 0.60
N CYS A 314 -20.15 26.71 1.43
CA CYS A 314 -19.62 25.42 1.88
C CYS A 314 -20.33 24.87 3.13
N GLY A 315 -21.28 25.59 3.72
CA GLY A 315 -21.97 25.18 4.95
C GLY A 315 -21.08 25.19 6.19
N CYS A 316 -19.98 25.98 6.18
CA CYS A 316 -19.01 26.06 7.27
C CYS A 316 -19.25 27.33 8.12
N SER A 317 -19.12 27.19 9.44
CA SER A 317 -19.26 28.30 10.39
C SER A 317 -17.92 28.93 10.77
N ARG A 318 -16.82 28.18 10.62
CA ARG A 318 -15.48 28.59 11.01
C ARG A 318 -14.47 28.31 9.89
N ARG A 319 -13.35 29.05 9.92
CA ARG A 319 -12.30 28.91 8.93
C ARG A 319 -11.63 27.51 8.97
N GLU A 320 -11.49 26.94 10.15
CA GLU A 320 -10.94 25.60 10.34
C GLU A 320 -11.86 24.51 9.78
N GLU A 321 -13.16 24.72 9.81
CA GLU A 321 -14.14 23.84 9.18
C GLU A 321 -14.06 23.90 7.66
N LEU A 322 -13.87 25.09 7.09
CA LEU A 322 -13.66 25.27 5.66
C LEU A 322 -12.37 24.58 5.20
N GLN A 323 -11.29 24.70 5.96
CA GLN A 323 -10.03 24.00 5.66
C GLN A 323 -10.22 22.49 5.71
N ARG A 324 -10.88 21.97 6.74
CA ARG A 324 -11.20 20.53 6.84
C ARG A 324 -12.06 20.04 5.68
N ALA A 325 -13.11 20.78 5.32
CA ALA A 325 -13.98 20.46 4.19
C ALA A 325 -13.21 20.40 2.86
N PHE A 326 -12.31 21.37 2.63
CA PHE A 326 -11.47 21.43 1.43
C PHE A 326 -10.51 20.24 1.33
N TRP A 327 -9.89 19.84 2.44
CA TRP A 327 -8.94 18.72 2.44
C TRP A 327 -9.62 17.35 2.51
N ALA A 328 -10.89 17.29 2.87
CA ALA A 328 -11.69 16.07 2.91
C ALA A 328 -12.38 15.74 1.57
N SER A 329 -12.49 16.73 0.65
CA SER A 329 -13.14 16.58 -0.67
C SER A 329 -12.21 15.90 -1.74
#